data_e905fa8244942f331bea6787abf5fceb
#
_entry.id   e905fa8244942f331bea6787abf5fceb
#
_cell.length_a   1.000
_cell.length_b   1.000
_cell.length_c   1.000
_cell.angle_alpha   90.00
_cell.angle_beta   90.00
_cell.angle_gamma   90.00
#
_symmetry.space_group_name_H-M   'P 1'
#
loop_
_entity.id
_entity.type
_entity.pdbx_description
1 polymer ?
#
loop_
_entity_poly.entity_id
_entity_poly.type
_entity_poly.pdbx_seq_one_letter_code
_entity_poly.pdbx_strand_id
1 'polypeptide(L)'
;GAMSPVTVAGTCTQILAEAMAGIALTQLVRPGCPVVFGTFAAAVSMATGAPTFGTPEPSQVIYATAALARRLGVPYRSGGGLCASKLPDAQAAYEAANTLQTAALAGVNFMLHTAGWLEGGLAVGYEKFVMDCDQANMIAVLLEGMDLSENAQAMDAFREVGPGKHFLGSAHTLSNFESAFYRSTIADTNSFEQW
;
A
#
# COMPACT_ATOMS: atom_id res chain seq x y z
N GLY A 1 14.24 12.30 4.79
CA GLY A 1 14.18 13.56 4.11
C GLY A 1 15.28 14.53 4.51
N ALA A 2 14.94 15.65 5.14
CA ALA A 2 15.90 16.74 5.38
C ALA A 2 17.08 16.38 6.31
N MET A 3 16.98 15.35 7.10
CA MET A 3 18.03 14.89 8.02
C MET A 3 18.81 13.68 7.52
N SER A 4 18.68 13.33 6.26
CA SER A 4 19.45 12.28 5.60
C SER A 4 20.10 12.80 4.32
N PRO A 5 21.12 12.10 3.77
CA PRO A 5 21.64 12.44 2.45
C PRO A 5 20.51 12.47 1.40
N VAL A 6 20.61 13.39 0.43
CA VAL A 6 19.57 13.58 -0.63
C VAL A 6 19.58 12.48 -1.70
N THR A 7 20.10 11.33 -1.39
CA THR A 7 20.10 10.15 -2.27
C THR A 7 19.40 8.98 -1.62
N VAL A 8 18.69 8.18 -2.40
CA VAL A 8 17.95 7.00 -1.90
C VAL A 8 18.89 6.05 -1.15
N ALA A 9 20.04 5.72 -1.74
CA ALA A 9 21.02 4.82 -1.12
C ALA A 9 21.58 5.39 0.19
N GLY A 10 21.91 6.69 0.23
CA GLY A 10 22.37 7.36 1.45
C GLY A 10 21.31 7.35 2.54
N THR A 11 20.06 7.63 2.19
CA THR A 11 18.92 7.53 3.12
C THR A 11 18.77 6.10 3.67
N CYS A 12 18.83 5.08 2.82
CA CYS A 12 18.76 3.67 3.27
C CYS A 12 19.92 3.30 4.19
N THR A 13 21.12 3.77 3.91
CA THR A 13 22.30 3.55 4.76
C THR A 13 22.11 4.15 6.16
N GLN A 14 21.63 5.37 6.23
CA GLN A 14 21.36 6.02 7.52
C GLN A 14 20.24 5.31 8.28
N ILE A 15 19.13 4.98 7.62
CA ILE A 15 18.01 4.22 8.24
C ILE A 15 18.55 2.89 8.83
N LEU A 16 19.36 2.16 8.08
CA LEU A 16 19.92 0.90 8.56
C LEU A 16 20.82 1.13 9.79
N ALA A 17 21.68 2.12 9.76
CA ALA A 17 22.57 2.44 10.88
C ALA A 17 21.79 2.80 12.15
N GLU A 18 20.80 3.68 12.04
CA GLU A 18 19.96 4.12 13.17
C GLU A 18 19.12 2.96 13.72
N ALA A 19 18.47 2.17 12.86
CA ALA A 19 17.69 1.02 13.28
C ALA A 19 18.56 -0.05 13.96
N MET A 20 19.73 -0.35 13.41
CA MET A 20 20.67 -1.32 14.00
C MET A 20 21.20 -0.84 15.34
N ALA A 21 21.47 0.44 15.52
CA ALA A 21 21.88 1.00 16.81
C ALA A 21 20.79 0.80 17.88
N GLY A 22 19.51 1.09 17.54
CA GLY A 22 18.38 0.87 18.44
C GLY A 22 18.15 -0.61 18.77
N ILE A 23 18.23 -1.48 17.75
CA ILE A 23 18.11 -2.93 17.94
C ILE A 23 19.25 -3.45 18.82
N ALA A 24 20.50 -3.07 18.56
CA ALA A 24 21.64 -3.49 19.37
C ALA A 24 21.51 -3.04 20.82
N LEU A 25 21.13 -1.79 21.07
CA LEU A 25 20.87 -1.30 22.41
C LEU A 25 19.79 -2.12 23.13
N THR A 26 18.68 -2.40 22.44
CA THR A 26 17.58 -3.22 23.01
C THR A 26 18.08 -4.61 23.40
N GLN A 27 18.89 -5.26 22.57
CA GLN A 27 19.44 -6.58 22.86
C GLN A 27 20.51 -6.55 23.97
N LEU A 28 21.28 -5.48 24.08
CA LEU A 28 22.24 -5.32 25.19
C LEU A 28 21.54 -5.17 26.54
N VAL A 29 20.40 -4.43 26.56
CA VAL A 29 19.60 -4.25 27.79
C VAL A 29 18.84 -5.52 28.13
N ARG A 30 18.21 -6.17 27.14
CA ARG A 30 17.42 -7.39 27.33
C ARG A 30 17.59 -8.32 26.12
N PRO A 31 18.49 -9.29 26.17
CA PRO A 31 18.65 -10.27 25.12
C PRO A 31 17.35 -11.01 24.80
N GLY A 32 17.04 -11.16 23.49
CA GLY A 32 15.82 -11.79 23.01
C GLY A 32 14.56 -10.92 23.06
N CYS A 33 14.65 -9.63 23.44
CA CYS A 33 13.52 -8.72 23.38
C CYS A 33 13.05 -8.57 21.92
N PRO A 34 11.73 -8.73 21.63
CA PRO A 34 11.18 -8.52 20.30
C PRO A 34 11.43 -7.11 19.79
N VAL A 35 11.81 -6.99 18.53
CA VAL A 35 12.08 -5.72 17.87
C VAL A 35 11.38 -5.66 16.52
N VAL A 36 11.08 -4.45 16.07
CA VAL A 36 10.53 -4.16 14.75
C VAL A 36 11.48 -3.18 14.06
N PHE A 37 11.92 -3.53 12.86
CA PHE A 37 12.66 -2.60 12.01
C PHE A 37 11.67 -1.56 11.45
N GLY A 38 11.78 -0.32 11.89
CA GLY A 38 10.88 0.75 11.47
C GLY A 38 11.58 1.80 10.63
N THR A 39 10.85 2.32 9.64
CA THR A 39 11.26 3.52 8.89
C THR A 39 10.09 4.43 8.61
N PHE A 40 10.39 5.71 8.51
CA PHE A 40 9.49 6.73 8.00
C PHE A 40 10.33 7.69 7.17
N ALA A 41 10.36 7.46 5.86
CA ALA A 41 11.13 8.29 4.94
C ALA A 41 10.20 9.05 3.99
N ALA A 42 10.46 10.33 3.83
CA ALA A 42 9.86 11.19 2.83
C ALA A 42 10.95 11.81 1.98
N ALA A 43 10.68 12.07 0.72
CA ALA A 43 11.50 12.98 -0.06
C ALA A 43 11.24 14.42 0.38
N VAL A 44 12.01 15.37 -0.15
CA VAL A 44 11.87 16.80 0.17
C VAL A 44 11.82 17.57 -1.14
N SER A 45 10.84 18.46 -1.25
CA SER A 45 10.82 19.43 -2.33
C SER A 45 12.03 20.35 -2.19
N MET A 46 12.95 20.30 -3.14
CA MET A 46 14.14 21.15 -3.12
C MET A 46 13.81 22.63 -3.35
N ALA A 47 12.61 22.95 -3.82
CA ALA A 47 12.16 24.32 -4.01
C ALA A 47 11.57 24.93 -2.72
N THR A 48 10.91 24.13 -1.87
CA THR A 48 10.16 24.65 -0.72
C THR A 48 10.64 24.10 0.62
N GLY A 49 11.43 23.01 0.62
CA GLY A 49 11.82 22.28 1.83
C GLY A 49 10.72 21.42 2.43
N ALA A 50 9.52 21.40 1.84
CA ALA A 50 8.40 20.62 2.35
C ALA A 50 8.59 19.12 2.07
N PRO A 51 8.12 18.22 2.96
CA PRO A 51 8.09 16.80 2.69
C PRO A 51 7.19 16.47 1.49
N THR A 52 7.64 15.54 0.63
CA THR A 52 6.84 15.02 -0.49
C THR A 52 6.57 13.54 -0.27
N PHE A 53 5.33 13.14 -0.61
CA PHE A 53 4.87 11.76 -0.56
C PHE A 53 4.29 11.39 -1.93
N GLY A 54 4.22 10.10 -2.23
CA GLY A 54 3.73 9.64 -3.53
C GLY A 54 4.72 9.79 -4.68
N THR A 55 5.92 10.34 -4.44
CA THR A 55 7.04 10.35 -5.38
C THR A 55 7.79 9.02 -5.36
N PRO A 56 8.61 8.69 -6.38
CA PRO A 56 9.24 7.37 -6.47
C PRO A 56 10.30 7.10 -5.40
N GLU A 57 10.97 8.12 -4.88
CA GLU A 57 12.10 7.95 -3.95
C GLU A 57 11.68 7.32 -2.60
N PRO A 58 10.61 7.77 -1.93
CA PRO A 58 10.10 7.08 -0.74
C PRO A 58 9.73 5.62 -1.01
N SER A 59 9.16 5.33 -2.18
CA SER A 59 8.82 3.96 -2.59
C SER A 59 10.07 3.09 -2.72
N GLN A 60 11.14 3.60 -3.34
CA GLN A 60 12.42 2.91 -3.44
C GLN A 60 13.03 2.64 -2.06
N VAL A 61 12.94 3.60 -1.13
CA VAL A 61 13.39 3.42 0.26
C VAL A 61 12.60 2.30 0.94
N ILE A 62 11.27 2.27 0.80
CA ILE A 62 10.42 1.23 1.40
C ILE A 62 10.81 -0.16 0.87
N TYR A 63 10.95 -0.33 -0.45
CA TYR A 63 11.37 -1.62 -1.03
C TYR A 63 12.74 -2.06 -0.52
N ALA A 64 13.72 -1.17 -0.51
CA ALA A 64 15.08 -1.48 -0.06
C ALA A 64 15.11 -1.85 1.43
N THR A 65 14.47 -1.06 2.28
CA THR A 65 14.47 -1.30 3.74
C THR A 65 13.60 -2.49 4.13
N ALA A 66 12.52 -2.79 3.41
CA ALA A 66 11.76 -4.03 3.57
C ALA A 66 12.62 -5.26 3.24
N ALA A 67 13.43 -5.20 2.18
CA ALA A 67 14.38 -6.27 1.85
C ALA A 67 15.47 -6.43 2.92
N LEU A 68 15.97 -5.34 3.48
CA LEU A 68 16.93 -5.37 4.60
C LEU A 68 16.30 -5.98 5.86
N ALA A 69 15.08 -5.61 6.23
CA ALA A 69 14.39 -6.18 7.37
C ALA A 69 14.20 -7.72 7.22
N ARG A 70 13.80 -8.18 6.03
CA ARG A 70 13.71 -9.63 5.73
C ARG A 70 15.06 -10.33 5.86
N ARG A 71 16.15 -9.70 5.38
CA ARG A 71 17.50 -10.25 5.51
C ARG A 71 17.95 -10.34 6.97
N LEU A 72 17.50 -9.42 7.82
CA LEU A 72 17.77 -9.42 9.25
C LEU A 72 16.83 -10.36 10.05
N GLY A 73 15.81 -10.91 9.41
CA GLY A 73 14.83 -11.78 10.05
C GLY A 73 13.93 -11.07 11.07
N VAL A 74 13.69 -9.76 10.90
CA VAL A 74 12.86 -8.95 11.79
C VAL A 74 11.64 -8.41 11.06
N PRO A 75 10.49 -8.23 11.76
CA PRO A 75 9.33 -7.56 11.19
C PRO A 75 9.66 -6.13 10.77
N TYR A 76 8.98 -5.68 9.71
CA TYR A 76 9.17 -4.36 9.14
C TYR A 76 7.91 -3.48 9.28
N ARG A 77 8.11 -2.25 9.71
CA ARG A 77 7.09 -1.22 9.85
C ARG A 77 7.40 -0.04 8.94
N SER A 78 6.42 0.44 8.20
CA SER A 78 6.49 1.64 7.38
C SER A 78 5.17 2.41 7.40
N GLY A 79 5.14 3.57 6.75
CA GLY A 79 3.90 4.29 6.46
C GLY A 79 3.22 3.77 5.20
N GLY A 80 1.96 4.12 5.03
CA GLY A 80 1.16 3.93 3.81
C GLY A 80 0.04 4.96 3.80
N GLY A 81 -0.64 5.17 2.68
CA GLY A 81 -1.75 6.12 2.58
C GLY A 81 -1.38 7.60 2.77
N LEU A 82 -0.12 7.95 2.57
CA LEU A 82 0.39 9.30 2.79
C LEU A 82 0.25 10.16 1.54
N CYS A 83 -0.08 11.45 1.73
CA CYS A 83 -0.10 12.43 0.66
C CYS A 83 0.43 13.79 1.12
N ALA A 84 0.88 14.62 0.16
CA ALA A 84 1.27 16.01 0.38
C ALA A 84 0.12 16.99 0.09
N SER A 85 -0.96 16.55 -0.56
CA SER A 85 -2.13 17.40 -0.81
C SER A 85 -2.77 17.89 0.51
N LYS A 86 -3.38 19.08 0.44
CA LYS A 86 -4.06 19.74 1.55
C LYS A 86 -5.57 19.47 1.55
N LEU A 87 -6.08 18.92 0.45
CA LEU A 87 -7.49 18.62 0.23
C LEU A 87 -7.67 17.16 -0.19
N PRO A 88 -8.84 16.55 0.02
CA PRO A 88 -9.17 15.23 -0.49
C PRO A 88 -9.48 15.28 -2.00
N ASP A 89 -8.47 15.62 -2.79
CA ASP A 89 -8.52 15.80 -4.23
C ASP A 89 -7.84 14.65 -5.00
N ALA A 90 -7.71 14.79 -6.30
CA ALA A 90 -7.05 13.80 -7.15
C ALA A 90 -5.59 13.57 -6.73
N GLN A 91 -4.87 14.63 -6.31
CA GLN A 91 -3.49 14.47 -5.81
C GLN A 91 -3.46 13.62 -4.54
N ALA A 92 -4.34 13.88 -3.58
CA ALA A 92 -4.44 13.11 -2.35
C ALA A 92 -4.73 11.63 -2.65
N ALA A 93 -5.61 11.36 -3.61
CA ALA A 93 -5.97 10.00 -4.00
C ALA A 93 -4.80 9.23 -4.59
N TYR A 94 -4.12 9.77 -5.63
CA TYR A 94 -3.04 9.03 -6.28
C TYR A 94 -1.78 8.91 -5.39
N GLU A 95 -1.46 9.93 -4.59
CA GLU A 95 -0.32 9.84 -3.66
C GLU A 95 -0.56 8.79 -2.58
N ALA A 96 -1.77 8.77 -2.00
CA ALA A 96 -2.15 7.75 -1.03
C ALA A 96 -2.15 6.35 -1.65
N ALA A 97 -2.70 6.18 -2.85
CA ALA A 97 -2.68 4.93 -3.60
C ALA A 97 -1.25 4.41 -3.78
N ASN A 98 -0.36 5.25 -4.29
CA ASN A 98 1.02 4.88 -4.56
C ASN A 98 1.77 4.47 -3.29
N THR A 99 1.61 5.21 -2.20
CA THR A 99 2.30 4.91 -0.94
C THR A 99 1.75 3.66 -0.25
N LEU A 100 0.43 3.47 -0.24
CA LEU A 100 -0.21 2.30 0.33
C LEU A 100 0.13 1.02 -0.45
N GLN A 101 0.00 1.07 -1.78
CA GLN A 101 0.33 -0.06 -2.65
C GLN A 101 1.81 -0.44 -2.56
N THR A 102 2.70 0.55 -2.51
CA THR A 102 4.12 0.31 -2.31
C THR A 102 4.39 -0.43 -1.00
N ALA A 103 3.81 0.02 0.11
CA ALA A 103 3.98 -0.62 1.42
C ALA A 103 3.45 -2.07 1.40
N ALA A 104 2.28 -2.29 0.81
CA ALA A 104 1.66 -3.60 0.68
C ALA A 104 2.54 -4.57 -0.13
N LEU A 105 2.95 -4.16 -1.33
CA LEU A 105 3.77 -5.00 -2.24
C LEU A 105 5.21 -5.19 -1.75
N ALA A 106 5.75 -4.26 -0.96
CA ALA A 106 7.03 -4.43 -0.29
C ALA A 106 6.99 -5.49 0.82
N GLY A 107 5.80 -5.93 1.24
CA GLY A 107 5.63 -6.88 2.34
C GLY A 107 5.85 -6.23 3.71
N VAL A 108 5.37 -5.01 3.89
CA VAL A 108 5.39 -4.33 5.20
C VAL A 108 4.45 -5.05 6.16
N ASN A 109 4.97 -5.47 7.31
CA ASN A 109 4.18 -6.21 8.30
C ASN A 109 3.25 -5.31 9.11
N PHE A 110 3.59 -4.03 9.27
CA PHE A 110 2.80 -3.07 10.02
C PHE A 110 2.81 -1.71 9.34
N MET A 111 1.70 -1.35 8.70
CA MET A 111 1.52 -0.07 8.03
C MET A 111 0.87 0.94 8.96
N LEU A 112 1.56 2.04 9.22
CA LEU A 112 1.02 3.19 9.95
C LEU A 112 0.53 4.27 8.97
N HIS A 113 -0.32 5.16 9.47
CA HIS A 113 -0.80 6.34 8.73
C HIS A 113 -1.59 5.96 7.46
N THR A 114 -2.38 4.89 7.53
CA THR A 114 -3.05 4.33 6.36
C THR A 114 -4.24 5.15 5.90
N ALA A 115 -4.90 5.91 6.79
CA ALA A 115 -6.15 6.57 6.43
C ALA A 115 -6.28 8.00 7.01
N GLY A 116 -6.84 8.90 6.19
CA GLY A 116 -7.26 10.24 6.58
C GLY A 116 -6.18 11.32 6.54
N TRP A 117 -4.93 10.99 6.31
CA TRP A 117 -3.82 11.93 6.39
C TRP A 117 -3.75 12.85 5.17
N LEU A 118 -3.56 14.15 5.45
CA LEU A 118 -3.33 15.23 4.50
C LEU A 118 -2.08 16.01 4.90
N GLU A 119 -1.55 16.82 3.97
CA GLU A 119 -0.43 17.72 4.19
C GLU A 119 0.78 17.04 4.86
N GLY A 120 1.15 15.87 4.34
CA GLY A 120 2.31 15.14 4.89
C GLY A 120 2.15 14.67 6.34
N GLY A 121 0.93 14.54 6.82
CA GLY A 121 0.61 14.11 8.19
C GLY A 121 0.36 15.25 9.18
N LEU A 122 0.23 16.49 8.70
CA LEU A 122 -0.08 17.64 9.56
C LEU A 122 -1.58 17.86 9.76
N ALA A 123 -2.41 17.32 8.88
CA ALA A 123 -3.87 17.40 8.95
C ALA A 123 -4.52 16.04 8.73
N VAL A 124 -5.77 15.91 9.17
CA VAL A 124 -6.63 14.74 8.96
C VAL A 124 -7.99 15.22 8.46
N GLY A 125 -8.52 14.57 7.40
CA GLY A 125 -9.84 14.84 6.84
C GLY A 125 -10.74 13.62 6.93
N TYR A 126 -12.01 13.81 7.28
CA TYR A 126 -13.00 12.72 7.35
C TYR A 126 -13.28 12.12 5.98
N GLU A 127 -13.43 12.96 4.95
CA GLU A 127 -13.63 12.53 3.57
C GLU A 127 -12.43 11.70 3.08
N LYS A 128 -11.22 12.19 3.37
CA LYS A 128 -9.99 11.47 3.05
C LYS A 128 -9.92 10.12 3.78
N PHE A 129 -10.35 10.07 5.03
CA PHE A 129 -10.39 8.83 5.81
C PHE A 129 -11.30 7.79 5.16
N VAL A 130 -12.50 8.18 4.72
CA VAL A 130 -13.44 7.27 4.06
C VAL A 130 -12.88 6.77 2.72
N MET A 131 -12.29 7.67 1.91
CA MET A 131 -11.64 7.31 0.65
C MET A 131 -10.51 6.29 0.87
N ASP A 132 -9.66 6.54 1.85
CA ASP A 132 -8.52 5.67 2.15
C ASP A 132 -8.96 4.31 2.72
N CYS A 133 -10.07 4.24 3.46
CA CYS A 133 -10.62 2.98 3.94
C CYS A 133 -11.08 2.09 2.78
N ASP A 134 -11.77 2.64 1.79
CA ASP A 134 -12.16 1.88 0.60
C ASP A 134 -10.94 1.39 -0.18
N GLN A 135 -9.93 2.25 -0.34
CA GLN A 135 -8.67 1.88 -0.97
C GLN A 135 -7.92 0.79 -0.19
N ALA A 136 -7.90 0.87 1.15
CA ALA A 136 -7.28 -0.16 1.98
C ALA A 136 -7.97 -1.52 1.80
N ASN A 137 -9.31 -1.52 1.64
CA ASN A 137 -10.06 -2.74 1.33
C ASN A 137 -9.67 -3.32 -0.04
N MET A 138 -9.53 -2.47 -1.08
CA MET A 138 -9.04 -2.93 -2.39
C MET A 138 -7.66 -3.57 -2.29
N ILE A 139 -6.75 -2.97 -1.52
CA ILE A 139 -5.40 -3.52 -1.32
C ILE A 139 -5.46 -4.83 -0.51
N ALA A 140 -6.34 -4.95 0.48
CA ALA A 140 -6.51 -6.20 1.22
C ALA A 140 -6.93 -7.35 0.30
N VAL A 141 -7.91 -7.14 -0.56
CA VAL A 141 -8.33 -8.12 -1.56
C VAL A 141 -7.20 -8.45 -2.55
N LEU A 142 -6.43 -7.45 -3.00
CA LEU A 142 -5.26 -7.68 -3.85
C LEU A 142 -4.23 -8.61 -3.17
N LEU A 143 -4.03 -8.46 -1.86
CA LEU A 143 -3.06 -9.25 -1.10
C LEU A 143 -3.53 -10.68 -0.80
N GLU A 144 -4.84 -10.95 -0.85
CA GLU A 144 -5.38 -12.31 -0.77
C GLU A 144 -4.89 -13.18 -1.94
N GLY A 145 -4.57 -12.54 -3.08
CA GLY A 145 -4.08 -13.23 -4.26
C GLY A 145 -5.19 -13.85 -5.10
N MET A 146 -4.80 -14.72 -6.03
CA MET A 146 -5.73 -15.38 -6.96
C MET A 146 -6.25 -16.68 -6.35
N ASP A 147 -7.56 -16.85 -6.33
CA ASP A 147 -8.19 -18.14 -6.03
C ASP A 147 -7.92 -19.13 -7.19
N LEU A 148 -7.38 -20.30 -6.86
CA LEU A 148 -7.07 -21.37 -7.81
C LEU A 148 -7.98 -22.60 -7.62
N SER A 149 -9.11 -22.46 -6.93
CA SER A 149 -10.11 -23.52 -6.77
C SER A 149 -10.69 -23.97 -8.12
N GLU A 150 -11.34 -25.13 -8.16
CA GLU A 150 -12.02 -25.62 -9.37
C GLU A 150 -13.08 -24.62 -9.85
N ASN A 151 -13.84 -24.00 -8.93
CA ASN A 151 -14.81 -22.97 -9.29
C ASN A 151 -14.13 -21.76 -9.94
N ALA A 152 -13.01 -21.26 -9.36
CA ALA A 152 -12.30 -20.11 -9.89
C ALA A 152 -11.64 -20.38 -11.24
N GLN A 153 -11.21 -21.60 -11.51
CA GLN A 153 -10.68 -22.02 -12.82
C GLN A 153 -11.75 -22.12 -13.91
N ALA A 154 -13.02 -22.25 -13.55
CA ALA A 154 -14.19 -22.19 -14.45
C ALA A 154 -14.12 -23.11 -15.68
N MET A 155 -13.47 -24.28 -15.60
CA MET A 155 -13.28 -25.17 -16.75
C MET A 155 -14.60 -25.68 -17.34
N ASP A 156 -15.64 -25.85 -16.53
CA ASP A 156 -16.96 -26.26 -17.02
C ASP A 156 -17.66 -25.14 -17.79
N ALA A 157 -17.44 -23.86 -17.38
CA ALA A 157 -17.95 -22.73 -18.16
C ALA A 157 -17.29 -22.65 -19.55
N PHE A 158 -16.00 -22.95 -19.67
CA PHE A 158 -15.35 -23.07 -20.99
C PHE A 158 -15.95 -24.13 -21.87
N ARG A 159 -16.34 -25.30 -21.31
CA ARG A 159 -17.01 -26.37 -22.04
C ARG A 159 -18.44 -26.00 -22.44
N GLU A 160 -19.18 -25.33 -21.53
CA GLU A 160 -20.55 -24.85 -21.75
C GLU A 160 -20.61 -23.81 -22.88
N VAL A 161 -19.77 -22.81 -22.81
CA VAL A 161 -19.82 -21.62 -23.69
C VAL A 161 -19.19 -21.90 -25.04
N GLY A 162 -18.04 -22.53 -25.08
CA GLY A 162 -17.29 -22.80 -26.30
C GLY A 162 -16.66 -21.53 -26.93
N PRO A 163 -15.89 -21.66 -28.01
CA PRO A 163 -15.18 -20.57 -28.65
C PRO A 163 -16.10 -19.55 -29.33
N GLY A 164 -15.72 -18.30 -29.27
CA GLY A 164 -16.38 -17.19 -29.97
C GLY A 164 -17.70 -16.71 -29.36
N LYS A 165 -18.06 -17.16 -28.15
CA LYS A 165 -19.23 -16.73 -27.40
C LYS A 165 -18.86 -16.00 -26.12
N HIS A 166 -19.84 -15.38 -25.45
CA HIS A 166 -19.64 -14.65 -24.18
C HIS A 166 -20.12 -15.47 -22.97
N PHE A 167 -19.50 -15.24 -21.81
CA PHE A 167 -19.76 -15.99 -20.58
C PHE A 167 -20.88 -15.41 -19.70
N LEU A 168 -21.44 -14.23 -20.01
CA LEU A 168 -22.37 -13.51 -19.13
C LEU A 168 -23.62 -14.32 -18.75
N GLY A 169 -24.06 -15.25 -19.59
CA GLY A 169 -25.23 -16.11 -19.32
C GLY A 169 -24.89 -17.51 -18.87
N SER A 170 -23.61 -17.84 -18.65
CA SER A 170 -23.23 -19.19 -18.21
C SER A 170 -23.68 -19.47 -16.79
N ALA A 171 -23.89 -20.74 -16.46
CA ALA A 171 -24.23 -21.17 -15.10
C ALA A 171 -23.18 -20.71 -14.08
N HIS A 172 -21.91 -20.74 -14.46
CA HIS A 172 -20.80 -20.26 -13.63
C HIS A 172 -20.92 -18.78 -13.33
N THR A 173 -21.18 -17.91 -14.33
CA THR A 173 -21.37 -16.46 -14.11
C THR A 173 -22.55 -16.20 -13.20
N LEU A 174 -23.69 -16.88 -13.42
CA LEU A 174 -24.89 -16.73 -12.59
C LEU A 174 -24.67 -17.11 -11.13
N SER A 175 -23.78 -18.06 -10.87
CA SER A 175 -23.44 -18.50 -9.51
C SER A 175 -22.45 -17.58 -8.81
N ASN A 176 -21.64 -16.81 -9.54
CA ASN A 176 -20.50 -16.08 -8.99
C ASN A 176 -20.60 -14.55 -9.12
N PHE A 177 -21.53 -13.99 -9.93
CA PHE A 177 -21.52 -12.57 -10.31
C PHE A 177 -21.62 -11.58 -9.13
N GLU A 178 -22.20 -11.99 -8.00
CA GLU A 178 -22.32 -11.14 -6.82
C GLU A 178 -21.03 -11.01 -6.03
N SER A 179 -20.16 -12.03 -6.09
CA SER A 179 -18.93 -12.14 -5.30
C SER A 179 -17.64 -12.12 -6.11
N ALA A 180 -17.73 -12.21 -7.47
CA ALA A 180 -16.57 -12.38 -8.32
C ALA A 180 -15.58 -11.22 -8.31
N PHE A 181 -16.07 -9.99 -8.10
CA PHE A 181 -15.26 -8.79 -8.17
C PHE A 181 -15.49 -7.88 -6.97
N TYR A 182 -14.42 -7.20 -6.56
CA TYR A 182 -14.53 -6.16 -5.54
C TYR A 182 -15.51 -5.07 -5.99
N ARG A 183 -16.37 -4.66 -5.06
CA ARG A 183 -17.30 -3.55 -5.27
C ARG A 183 -16.98 -2.44 -4.28
N SER A 184 -16.48 -1.32 -4.78
CA SER A 184 -16.30 -0.12 -3.97
C SER A 184 -17.67 0.36 -3.45
N THR A 185 -17.69 0.88 -2.22
CA THR A 185 -18.89 1.47 -1.62
C THR A 185 -19.02 2.97 -1.90
N ILE A 186 -17.97 3.59 -2.45
CA ILE A 186 -17.90 5.04 -2.69
C ILE A 186 -17.61 5.41 -4.14
N ALA A 187 -17.02 4.50 -4.94
CA ALA A 187 -16.75 4.76 -6.34
C ALA A 187 -17.99 4.52 -7.21
N ASP A 188 -18.25 5.43 -8.12
CA ASP A 188 -19.28 5.26 -9.14
C ASP A 188 -18.72 4.49 -10.34
N THR A 189 -19.36 3.37 -10.66
CA THR A 189 -19.04 2.52 -11.82
C THR A 189 -20.17 2.41 -12.82
N ASN A 190 -21.18 3.28 -12.72
CA ASN A 190 -22.29 3.34 -13.67
C ASN A 190 -21.79 3.78 -15.06
N SER A 191 -22.55 3.45 -16.11
CA SER A 191 -22.34 4.06 -17.41
C SER A 191 -22.77 5.53 -17.38
N PHE A 192 -22.28 6.32 -18.33
CA PHE A 192 -22.66 7.74 -18.42
C PHE A 192 -24.18 7.96 -18.48
N GLU A 193 -24.90 7.06 -19.15
CA GLU A 193 -26.35 7.13 -19.27
C GLU A 193 -27.10 6.80 -17.97
N GLN A 194 -26.44 6.10 -17.05
CA GLN A 194 -27.00 5.72 -15.75
C GLN A 194 -26.60 6.67 -14.63
N TRP A 195 -25.54 7.43 -14.85
CA TRP A 195 -25.01 8.42 -13.91
C TRP A 195 -25.79 9.71 -13.94
#